data_2652bf99400e65398001ab624d7cdd40
#
_entry.id   2652bf99400e65398001ab624d7cdd40
#
_cell.length_a   1.000
_cell.length_b   1.000
_cell.length_c   1.000
_cell.angle_alpha   90.00
_cell.angle_beta   90.00
_cell.angle_gamma   90.00
#
_symmetry.space_group_name_H-M   'P 1'
#
loop_
_entity.id
_entity.type
_entity.pdbx_description
1 polymer ?
#
loop_
_entity_poly.entity_id
_entity_poly.type
_entity_poly.pdbx_seq_one_letter_code
_entity_poly.pdbx_strand_id
1 'polypeptide(L)'
;MTDTAAVEILADVHRGVGRILLNRPRALNALTTDMVSAIDRALASWEHAPLSAVVLASTSTKAFCAGGDIRTIREHSLAGDVEASERFFASEYRLNARIAEYSVPVVSLIDGLCMGGGLGLSVHGGFRVVTERAVLAMPETGIGFFPDIGASYFLPRLPGAIGMHLGLTGQRIDAADALYTGLATHFVPADLLDTVGDALAGQPR
;
A
#
# COMPACT_ATOMS: atom_id res chain seq x y z
N MET A 1 -28.91 12.24 -13.75
CA MET A 1 -28.47 11.02 -13.05
C MET A 1 -27.24 11.41 -12.24
N THR A 2 -27.41 11.57 -10.94
CA THR A 2 -26.28 11.85 -10.04
C THR A 2 -25.40 10.59 -10.00
N ASP A 3 -24.24 10.67 -10.63
CA ASP A 3 -23.19 9.68 -10.52
C ASP A 3 -22.76 9.66 -9.05
N THR A 4 -23.25 8.70 -8.30
CA THR A 4 -22.83 8.53 -6.92
C THR A 4 -21.40 8.02 -7.01
N ALA A 5 -20.41 8.90 -6.79
CA ALA A 5 -19.01 8.54 -6.82
C ALA A 5 -18.82 7.28 -5.96
N ALA A 6 -18.29 6.21 -6.58
CA ALA A 6 -18.07 4.95 -5.87
C ALA A 6 -17.10 5.19 -4.72
N VAL A 7 -17.40 4.60 -3.56
CA VAL A 7 -16.53 4.69 -2.38
C VAL A 7 -15.19 4.03 -2.71
N GLU A 8 -14.10 4.80 -2.70
CA GLU A 8 -12.78 4.35 -3.13
C GLU A 8 -12.02 3.53 -2.05
N ILE A 9 -12.41 3.65 -0.79
CA ILE A 9 -11.90 2.85 0.33
C ILE A 9 -13.08 2.22 1.06
N LEU A 10 -13.09 0.89 1.14
CA LEU A 10 -14.04 0.15 1.96
C LEU A 10 -13.33 -0.25 3.26
N ALA A 11 -13.90 0.09 4.41
CA ALA A 11 -13.30 -0.20 5.70
C ALA A 11 -14.35 -0.72 6.67
N ASP A 12 -14.08 -1.87 7.28
CA ASP A 12 -14.93 -2.50 8.29
C ASP A 12 -14.10 -3.28 9.31
N VAL A 13 -14.78 -3.79 10.35
CA VAL A 13 -14.18 -4.74 11.30
C VAL A 13 -14.99 -6.04 11.22
N HIS A 14 -14.30 -7.13 10.94
CA HIS A 14 -14.90 -8.46 10.87
C HIS A 14 -14.16 -9.42 11.80
N ARG A 15 -14.87 -9.99 12.79
CA ARG A 15 -14.33 -10.97 13.76
C ARG A 15 -13.01 -10.55 14.41
N GLY A 16 -12.89 -9.27 14.79
CA GLY A 16 -11.67 -8.73 15.42
C GLY A 16 -10.52 -8.42 14.46
N VAL A 17 -10.75 -8.45 13.16
CA VAL A 17 -9.81 -8.01 12.13
C VAL A 17 -10.33 -6.74 11.47
N GLY A 18 -9.54 -5.66 11.48
CA GLY A 18 -9.82 -4.47 10.68
C GLY A 18 -9.52 -4.76 9.21
N ARG A 19 -10.45 -4.48 8.30
CA ARG A 19 -10.25 -4.70 6.86
C ARG A 19 -10.35 -3.38 6.13
N ILE A 20 -9.38 -3.09 5.30
CA ILE A 20 -9.33 -1.93 4.40
C ILE A 20 -9.13 -2.44 2.98
N LEU A 21 -10.10 -2.19 2.11
CA LEU A 21 -10.03 -2.56 0.70
C LEU A 21 -9.88 -1.33 -0.17
N LEU A 22 -8.84 -1.30 -0.97
CA LEU A 22 -8.64 -0.30 -2.03
C LEU A 22 -9.62 -0.61 -3.17
N ASN A 23 -10.49 0.34 -3.49
CA ASN A 23 -11.63 0.14 -4.39
C ASN A 23 -11.71 1.20 -5.51
N ARG A 24 -10.57 1.45 -6.16
CA ARG A 24 -10.46 2.32 -7.34
C ARG A 24 -9.84 1.56 -8.52
N PRO A 25 -10.44 0.40 -8.93
CA PRO A 25 -9.82 -0.54 -9.88
C PRO A 25 -9.58 0.06 -11.26
N ARG A 26 -10.40 1.03 -11.70
CA ARG A 26 -10.24 1.72 -12.99
C ARG A 26 -8.95 2.53 -13.09
N ALA A 27 -8.40 2.98 -11.96
CA ALA A 27 -7.14 3.69 -11.86
C ALA A 27 -6.04 2.84 -11.19
N LEU A 28 -6.17 1.49 -11.19
CA LEU A 28 -5.23 0.56 -10.56
C LEU A 28 -4.95 0.90 -9.09
N ASN A 29 -5.97 1.41 -8.38
CA ASN A 29 -5.89 1.89 -7.01
C ASN A 29 -4.82 2.97 -6.77
N ALA A 30 -4.55 3.82 -7.78
CA ALA A 30 -3.69 5.00 -7.58
C ALA A 30 -4.29 5.88 -6.48
N LEU A 31 -3.44 6.26 -5.50
CA LEU A 31 -3.84 6.93 -4.26
C LEU A 31 -4.18 8.39 -4.51
N THR A 32 -5.39 8.76 -4.12
CA THR A 32 -5.82 10.15 -3.98
C THR A 32 -5.63 10.64 -2.55
N THR A 33 -5.61 11.95 -2.32
CA THR A 33 -5.61 12.52 -0.96
C THR A 33 -6.79 12.02 -0.13
N ASP A 34 -7.95 11.82 -0.77
CA ASP A 34 -9.16 11.32 -0.11
C ASP A 34 -9.03 9.85 0.30
N MET A 35 -8.42 9.01 -0.55
CA MET A 35 -8.12 7.62 -0.21
C MET A 35 -7.15 7.54 0.98
N VAL A 36 -6.04 8.28 0.93
CA VAL A 36 -5.06 8.34 2.03
C VAL A 36 -5.73 8.78 3.32
N SER A 37 -6.55 9.84 3.27
CA SER A 37 -7.30 10.34 4.42
C SER A 37 -8.33 9.34 4.95
N ALA A 38 -8.98 8.57 4.06
CA ALA A 38 -9.95 7.55 4.46
C ALA A 38 -9.28 6.36 5.17
N ILE A 39 -8.12 5.91 4.68
CA ILE A 39 -7.31 4.86 5.32
C ILE A 39 -6.84 5.35 6.71
N ASP A 40 -6.30 6.56 6.78
CA ASP A 40 -5.81 7.14 8.05
C ASP A 40 -6.93 7.26 9.09
N ARG A 41 -8.13 7.73 8.68
CA ARG A 41 -9.31 7.79 9.58
C ARG A 41 -9.76 6.42 10.04
N ALA A 42 -9.74 5.40 9.18
CA ALA A 42 -10.09 4.03 9.56
C ALA A 42 -9.14 3.51 10.64
N LEU A 43 -7.83 3.60 10.41
CA LEU A 43 -6.80 3.21 11.37
C LEU A 43 -6.93 3.98 12.69
N ALA A 44 -7.14 5.30 12.65
CA ALA A 44 -7.33 6.11 13.84
C ALA A 44 -8.58 5.70 14.65
N SER A 45 -9.68 5.38 13.95
CA SER A 45 -10.92 4.94 14.61
C SER A 45 -10.80 3.60 15.32
N TRP A 46 -9.83 2.78 14.91
CA TRP A 46 -9.58 1.44 15.45
C TRP A 46 -8.42 1.37 16.44
N GLU A 47 -7.76 2.49 16.73
CA GLU A 47 -6.54 2.53 17.57
C GLU A 47 -6.70 1.85 18.93
N HIS A 48 -7.89 1.95 19.52
CA HIS A 48 -8.24 1.32 20.80
C HIS A 48 -9.22 0.15 20.67
N ALA A 49 -9.54 -0.26 19.44
CA ALA A 49 -10.41 -1.40 19.22
C ALA A 49 -9.67 -2.72 19.50
N PRO A 50 -10.38 -3.75 19.99
CA PRO A 50 -9.79 -5.06 20.29
C PRO A 50 -9.52 -5.87 19.03
N LEU A 51 -8.65 -5.34 18.14
CA LEU A 51 -8.26 -6.02 16.91
C LEU A 51 -7.10 -6.98 17.14
N SER A 52 -7.09 -8.09 16.40
CA SER A 52 -5.94 -9.01 16.30
C SER A 52 -4.97 -8.59 15.18
N ALA A 53 -5.48 -7.99 14.12
CA ALA A 53 -4.71 -7.50 12.98
C ALA A 53 -5.51 -6.47 12.18
N VAL A 54 -4.82 -5.75 11.28
CA VAL A 54 -5.43 -4.99 10.18
C VAL A 54 -4.98 -5.59 8.86
N VAL A 55 -5.92 -5.83 7.95
CA VAL A 55 -5.67 -6.32 6.59
C VAL A 55 -5.88 -5.19 5.59
N LEU A 56 -4.87 -4.93 4.77
CA LEU A 56 -4.93 -4.07 3.58
C LEU A 56 -4.99 -4.96 2.35
N ALA A 57 -6.02 -4.79 1.51
CA ALA A 57 -6.19 -5.56 0.29
C ALA A 57 -6.80 -4.70 -0.83
N SER A 58 -6.98 -5.30 -2.00
CA SER A 58 -7.60 -4.67 -3.17
C SER A 58 -8.85 -5.40 -3.59
N THR A 59 -9.83 -4.68 -4.14
CA THR A 59 -10.97 -5.29 -4.84
C THR A 59 -10.62 -5.74 -6.27
N SER A 60 -9.38 -5.53 -6.71
CA SER A 60 -8.90 -5.85 -8.06
C SER A 60 -7.71 -6.79 -8.00
N THR A 61 -7.71 -7.79 -8.88
CA THR A 61 -6.57 -8.70 -9.10
C THR A 61 -5.49 -8.11 -10.00
N LYS A 62 -5.74 -6.93 -10.63
CA LYS A 62 -4.75 -6.27 -11.50
C LYS A 62 -3.72 -5.46 -10.73
N ALA A 63 -4.12 -4.89 -9.61
CA ALA A 63 -3.24 -4.07 -8.79
C ALA A 63 -3.70 -4.07 -7.34
N PHE A 64 -2.77 -4.27 -6.43
CA PHE A 64 -2.93 -3.84 -5.05
C PHE A 64 -2.99 -2.31 -5.03
N CYS A 65 -1.93 -1.62 -5.48
CA CYS A 65 -1.89 -0.17 -5.61
C CYS A 65 -0.75 0.26 -6.55
N ALA A 66 -1.06 1.10 -7.54
CA ALA A 66 -0.08 1.59 -8.52
C ALA A 66 0.73 2.82 -8.06
N GLY A 67 0.60 3.23 -6.79
CA GLY A 67 1.26 4.41 -6.23
C GLY A 67 0.35 5.63 -6.13
N GLY A 68 0.92 6.82 -5.90
CA GLY A 68 0.17 8.07 -5.89
C GLY A 68 -0.48 8.40 -7.24
N ASP A 69 -1.59 9.13 -7.23
CA ASP A 69 -2.21 9.62 -8.47
C ASP A 69 -1.37 10.77 -9.07
N ILE A 70 -0.31 10.40 -9.78
CA ILE A 70 0.65 11.33 -10.38
C ILE A 70 -0.01 12.26 -11.41
N ARG A 71 -1.17 11.90 -11.98
CA ARG A 71 -1.90 12.78 -12.90
C ARG A 71 -2.46 13.97 -12.16
N THR A 72 -3.13 13.73 -11.04
CA THR A 72 -3.65 14.79 -10.17
C THR A 72 -2.52 15.65 -9.60
N ILE A 73 -1.41 15.04 -9.14
CA ILE A 73 -0.24 15.78 -8.65
C ILE A 73 0.34 16.68 -9.76
N ARG A 74 0.46 16.17 -10.98
CA ARG A 74 0.90 16.95 -12.13
C ARG A 74 -0.03 18.12 -12.45
N GLU A 75 -1.35 17.91 -12.39
CA GLU A 75 -2.35 18.97 -12.61
C GLU A 75 -2.20 20.08 -11.57
N HIS A 76 -2.06 19.74 -10.28
CA HIS A 76 -1.79 20.70 -9.22
C HIS A 76 -0.50 21.49 -9.47
N SER A 77 0.57 20.79 -9.85
CA SER A 77 1.86 21.41 -10.14
C SER A 77 1.76 22.40 -11.30
N LEU A 78 1.08 22.04 -12.40
CA LEU A 78 0.88 22.91 -13.55
C LEU A 78 -0.01 24.12 -13.23
N ALA A 79 -0.96 23.96 -12.32
CA ALA A 79 -1.83 25.04 -11.83
C ALA A 79 -1.11 25.94 -10.80
N GLY A 80 0.10 25.59 -10.36
CA GLY A 80 0.81 26.29 -9.29
C GLY A 80 0.19 26.07 -7.88
N ASP A 81 -0.66 25.05 -7.73
CA ASP A 81 -1.24 24.66 -6.45
C ASP A 81 -0.25 23.78 -5.65
N VAL A 82 0.76 24.45 -5.10
CA VAL A 82 1.79 23.81 -4.29
C VAL A 82 1.20 23.19 -3.03
N GLU A 83 0.21 23.88 -2.41
CA GLU A 83 -0.42 23.40 -1.18
C GLU A 83 -1.14 22.06 -1.38
N ALA A 84 -1.81 21.84 -2.51
CA ALA A 84 -2.48 20.57 -2.78
C ALA A 84 -1.46 19.42 -2.91
N SER A 85 -0.33 19.66 -3.57
CA SER A 85 0.76 18.69 -3.70
C SER A 85 1.40 18.38 -2.33
N GLU A 86 1.69 19.42 -1.54
CA GLU A 86 2.24 19.26 -0.18
C GLU A 86 1.29 18.50 0.73
N ARG A 87 -0.01 18.80 0.68
CA ARG A 87 -1.04 18.09 1.46
C ARG A 87 -1.06 16.59 1.11
N PHE A 88 -0.96 16.24 -0.18
CA PHE A 88 -0.90 14.85 -0.60
C PHE A 88 0.29 14.13 0.04
N PHE A 89 1.51 14.58 -0.24
CA PHE A 89 2.72 13.93 0.27
C PHE A 89 2.78 13.91 1.81
N ALA A 90 2.45 15.01 2.46
CA ALA A 90 2.43 15.07 3.93
C ALA A 90 1.41 14.12 4.54
N SER A 91 0.24 13.92 3.92
CA SER A 91 -0.76 12.96 4.39
C SER A 91 -0.32 11.52 4.16
N GLU A 92 0.28 11.22 3.00
CA GLU A 92 0.81 9.90 2.67
C GLU A 92 1.93 9.49 3.64
N TYR A 93 2.89 10.38 3.90
CA TYR A 93 4.00 10.07 4.80
C TYR A 93 3.54 9.91 6.27
N ARG A 94 2.54 10.67 6.71
CA ARG A 94 1.93 10.45 8.04
C ARG A 94 1.22 9.11 8.11
N LEU A 95 0.52 8.70 7.06
CA LEU A 95 -0.11 7.39 6.99
C LEU A 95 0.93 6.27 7.05
N ASN A 96 2.05 6.40 6.30
CA ASN A 96 3.15 5.43 6.33
C ASN A 96 3.74 5.30 7.74
N ALA A 97 3.96 6.42 8.43
CA ALA A 97 4.43 6.42 9.82
C ALA A 97 3.40 5.75 10.76
N ARG A 98 2.11 6.05 10.62
CA ARG A 98 1.05 5.38 11.39
C ARG A 98 1.05 3.87 11.18
N ILE A 99 1.20 3.39 9.94
CA ILE A 99 1.28 1.95 9.64
C ILE A 99 2.49 1.32 10.32
N ALA A 100 3.65 1.99 10.30
CA ALA A 100 4.87 1.51 10.94
C ALA A 100 4.75 1.37 12.46
N GLU A 101 3.98 2.26 13.10
CA GLU A 101 3.82 2.35 14.56
C GLU A 101 2.51 1.73 15.05
N TYR A 102 1.73 1.09 14.15
CA TYR A 102 0.41 0.59 14.51
C TYR A 102 0.49 -0.53 15.56
N SER A 103 -0.39 -0.48 16.55
CA SER A 103 -0.33 -1.31 17.77
C SER A 103 -0.58 -2.81 17.52
N VAL A 104 -1.22 -3.16 16.39
CA VAL A 104 -1.44 -4.55 15.97
C VAL A 104 -0.83 -4.77 14.59
N PRO A 105 -0.51 -6.02 14.21
CA PRO A 105 0.06 -6.30 12.89
C PRO A 105 -0.80 -5.76 11.75
N VAL A 106 -0.17 -5.01 10.84
CA VAL A 106 -0.75 -4.65 9.54
C VAL A 106 -0.26 -5.65 8.50
N VAL A 107 -1.21 -6.31 7.84
CA VAL A 107 -0.99 -7.37 6.86
C VAL A 107 -1.44 -6.88 5.50
N SER A 108 -0.54 -6.73 4.56
CA SER A 108 -0.87 -6.34 3.18
C SER A 108 -0.98 -7.57 2.29
N LEU A 109 -2.14 -7.77 1.66
CA LEU A 109 -2.41 -8.83 0.70
C LEU A 109 -2.18 -8.27 -0.71
N ILE A 110 -1.02 -8.57 -1.27
CA ILE A 110 -0.52 -7.96 -2.51
C ILE A 110 -0.77 -8.90 -3.68
N ASP A 111 -1.74 -8.55 -4.51
CA ASP A 111 -2.06 -9.24 -5.75
C ASP A 111 -2.00 -8.25 -6.93
N GLY A 112 -1.27 -8.60 -7.99
CA GLY A 112 -0.97 -7.69 -9.10
C GLY A 112 0.06 -6.60 -8.75
N LEU A 113 -0.11 -5.41 -9.34
CA LEU A 113 0.85 -4.31 -9.22
C LEU A 113 0.88 -3.70 -7.81
N CYS A 114 2.08 -3.50 -7.26
CA CYS A 114 2.35 -2.77 -6.02
C CYS A 114 3.55 -1.84 -6.23
N MET A 115 3.30 -0.55 -6.46
CA MET A 115 4.32 0.38 -6.90
C MET A 115 4.32 1.67 -6.07
N GLY A 116 5.47 2.28 -5.84
CA GLY A 116 5.61 3.56 -5.16
C GLY A 116 4.81 3.64 -3.87
N GLY A 117 3.82 4.55 -3.78
CA GLY A 117 2.92 4.66 -2.64
C GLY A 117 2.20 3.36 -2.25
N GLY A 118 2.04 2.39 -3.17
CA GLY A 118 1.55 1.05 -2.85
C GLY A 118 2.52 0.27 -1.96
N LEU A 119 3.83 0.41 -2.18
CA LEU A 119 4.85 -0.08 -1.25
C LEU A 119 4.79 0.70 0.06
N GLY A 120 4.53 2.01 0.03
CA GLY A 120 4.33 2.82 1.22
C GLY A 120 3.23 2.29 2.14
N LEU A 121 2.12 1.82 1.57
CA LEU A 121 1.04 1.19 2.34
C LEU A 121 1.42 -0.18 2.91
N SER A 122 2.41 -0.87 2.34
CA SER A 122 2.68 -2.28 2.66
C SER A 122 4.00 -2.51 3.40
N VAL A 123 5.09 -1.85 2.99
CA VAL A 123 6.45 -2.16 3.46
C VAL A 123 6.67 -1.83 4.93
N HIS A 124 5.92 -0.89 5.45
CA HIS A 124 5.99 -0.47 6.86
C HIS A 124 5.15 -1.35 7.79
N GLY A 125 4.22 -2.15 7.24
CA GLY A 125 3.45 -3.13 8.00
C GLY A 125 4.26 -4.37 8.38
N GLY A 126 3.73 -5.18 9.31
CA GLY A 126 4.39 -6.38 9.80
C GLY A 126 4.52 -7.47 8.74
N PHE A 127 3.51 -7.63 7.88
CA PHE A 127 3.45 -8.73 6.93
C PHE A 127 3.04 -8.26 5.53
N ARG A 128 3.75 -8.75 4.52
CA ARG A 128 3.48 -8.55 3.09
C ARG A 128 3.33 -9.92 2.45
N VAL A 129 2.08 -10.28 2.18
CA VAL A 129 1.71 -11.54 1.55
C VAL A 129 1.55 -11.31 0.06
N VAL A 130 2.33 -11.97 -0.76
CA VAL A 130 2.32 -11.83 -2.23
C VAL A 130 1.75 -13.07 -2.89
N THR A 131 1.11 -12.89 -4.05
CA THR A 131 0.70 -13.97 -4.94
C THR A 131 1.66 -14.11 -6.11
N GLU A 132 1.49 -15.15 -6.94
CA GLU A 132 2.24 -15.33 -8.19
C GLU A 132 2.03 -14.19 -9.21
N ARG A 133 1.00 -13.36 -9.02
CA ARG A 133 0.69 -12.20 -9.88
C ARG A 133 1.34 -10.91 -9.39
N ALA A 134 1.94 -10.92 -8.20
CA ALA A 134 2.51 -9.71 -7.60
C ALA A 134 3.71 -9.20 -8.43
N VAL A 135 3.71 -7.90 -8.67
CA VAL A 135 4.80 -7.16 -9.31
C VAL A 135 5.07 -5.90 -8.52
N LEU A 136 6.26 -5.81 -7.93
CA LEU A 136 6.66 -4.70 -7.08
C LEU A 136 7.70 -3.82 -7.78
N ALA A 137 7.64 -2.50 -7.55
CA ALA A 137 8.65 -1.55 -8.03
C ALA A 137 8.63 -0.22 -7.27
N MET A 138 9.78 0.47 -7.29
CA MET A 138 9.91 1.90 -6.96
C MET A 138 10.25 2.66 -8.25
N PRO A 139 9.23 2.99 -9.11
CA PRO A 139 9.46 3.48 -10.47
C PRO A 139 9.67 5.01 -10.55
N GLU A 140 9.84 5.69 -9.43
CA GLU A 140 9.85 7.16 -9.29
C GLU A 140 10.89 7.82 -10.19
N THR A 141 12.08 7.23 -10.33
CA THR A 141 13.15 7.75 -11.21
C THR A 141 12.73 7.84 -12.67
N GLY A 142 11.80 6.95 -13.10
CA GLY A 142 11.25 6.98 -14.46
C GLY A 142 10.37 8.20 -14.76
N ILE A 143 9.94 8.95 -13.74
CA ILE A 143 9.14 10.17 -13.86
C ILE A 143 9.89 11.40 -13.35
N GLY A 144 11.22 11.30 -13.14
CA GLY A 144 12.04 12.41 -12.65
C GLY A 144 11.84 12.72 -11.17
N PHE A 145 11.34 11.77 -10.39
CA PHE A 145 11.20 11.86 -8.96
C PHE A 145 12.18 10.92 -8.25
N PHE A 146 12.25 10.93 -6.96
CA PHE A 146 13.07 10.01 -6.16
C PHE A 146 12.19 9.01 -5.42
N PRO A 147 12.68 7.79 -5.12
CA PRO A 147 11.97 6.87 -4.23
C PRO A 147 11.76 7.51 -2.86
N ASP A 148 10.51 7.82 -2.56
CA ASP A 148 10.05 8.45 -1.32
C ASP A 148 9.45 7.42 -0.35
N ILE A 149 8.33 7.64 0.27
CA ILE A 149 7.58 6.72 1.17
C ILE A 149 8.46 5.93 2.17
N GLY A 150 9.58 6.51 2.61
CA GLY A 150 10.54 5.84 3.49
C GLY A 150 11.54 4.93 2.80
N ALA A 151 11.70 5.01 1.46
CA ALA A 151 12.63 4.19 0.68
C ALA A 151 14.08 4.34 1.15
N SER A 152 14.49 5.51 1.61
CA SER A 152 15.81 5.74 2.22
C SER A 152 16.04 4.92 3.49
N TYR A 153 14.97 4.42 4.12
CA TYR A 153 15.06 3.52 5.27
C TYR A 153 15.09 2.05 4.84
N PHE A 154 14.14 1.58 4.03
CA PHE A 154 14.02 0.14 3.75
C PHE A 154 14.94 -0.34 2.62
N LEU A 155 15.17 0.43 1.54
CA LEU A 155 16.01 -0.01 0.43
C LEU A 155 17.46 -0.31 0.84
N PRO A 156 18.15 0.51 1.66
CA PRO A 156 19.51 0.19 2.10
C PRO A 156 19.61 -1.03 3.02
N ARG A 157 18.49 -1.54 3.52
CA ARG A 157 18.43 -2.71 4.39
C ARG A 157 18.20 -4.01 3.63
N LEU A 158 17.94 -3.93 2.33
CA LEU A 158 17.84 -5.09 1.47
C LEU A 158 19.23 -5.73 1.25
N PRO A 159 19.30 -7.04 0.98
CA PRO A 159 20.57 -7.75 0.81
C PRO A 159 21.49 -7.13 -0.24
N GLY A 160 22.77 -7.04 0.06
CA GLY A 160 23.78 -6.52 -0.87
C GLY A 160 23.47 -5.11 -1.35
N ALA A 161 23.56 -4.87 -2.67
CA ALA A 161 23.28 -3.58 -3.30
C ALA A 161 21.91 -3.54 -4.02
N ILE A 162 21.03 -4.53 -3.79
CA ILE A 162 19.77 -4.66 -4.54
C ILE A 162 18.84 -3.47 -4.32
N GLY A 163 18.80 -2.92 -3.10
CA GLY A 163 17.98 -1.75 -2.81
C GLY A 163 18.41 -0.52 -3.61
N MET A 164 19.72 -0.29 -3.73
CA MET A 164 20.28 0.77 -4.57
C MET A 164 19.90 0.54 -6.04
N HIS A 165 20.04 -0.70 -6.52
CA HIS A 165 19.65 -1.06 -7.89
C HIS A 165 18.17 -0.77 -8.14
N LEU A 166 17.27 -1.26 -7.29
CA LEU A 166 15.83 -1.06 -7.44
C LEU A 166 15.44 0.42 -7.39
N GLY A 167 16.01 1.19 -6.45
CA GLY A 167 15.72 2.61 -6.30
C GLY A 167 16.23 3.47 -7.46
N LEU A 168 17.38 3.14 -8.06
CA LEU A 168 17.93 3.91 -9.17
C LEU A 168 17.32 3.53 -10.52
N THR A 169 16.97 2.26 -10.73
CA THR A 169 16.49 1.78 -12.04
C THR A 169 14.98 1.76 -12.17
N GLY A 170 14.24 1.73 -11.02
CA GLY A 170 12.81 1.51 -11.03
C GLY A 170 12.40 0.12 -11.53
N GLN A 171 13.35 -0.85 -11.51
CA GLN A 171 13.10 -2.18 -12.02
C GLN A 171 11.96 -2.88 -11.30
N ARG A 172 11.11 -3.55 -12.07
CA ARG A 172 10.05 -4.42 -11.55
C ARG A 172 10.63 -5.74 -11.12
N ILE A 173 10.17 -6.23 -9.98
CA ILE A 173 10.49 -7.57 -9.46
C ILE A 173 9.20 -8.36 -9.27
N ASP A 174 9.28 -9.66 -9.41
CA ASP A 174 8.18 -10.59 -9.17
C ASP A 174 8.09 -11.03 -7.68
N ALA A 175 7.17 -11.94 -7.39
CA ALA A 175 6.97 -12.45 -6.04
C ALA A 175 8.19 -13.19 -5.48
N ALA A 176 8.92 -13.94 -6.31
CA ALA A 176 10.10 -14.70 -5.89
C ALA A 176 11.24 -13.76 -5.51
N ASP A 177 11.51 -12.76 -6.34
CA ASP A 177 12.49 -11.72 -6.06
C ASP A 177 12.10 -10.88 -4.84
N ALA A 178 10.80 -10.57 -4.69
CA ALA A 178 10.32 -9.83 -3.53
C ALA A 178 10.51 -10.60 -2.21
N LEU A 179 10.30 -11.92 -2.22
CA LEU A 179 10.61 -12.79 -1.09
C LEU A 179 12.11 -12.87 -0.82
N TYR A 180 12.90 -13.08 -1.87
CA TYR A 180 14.36 -13.17 -1.75
C TYR A 180 14.98 -11.90 -1.17
N THR A 181 14.48 -10.74 -1.59
CA THR A 181 14.96 -9.43 -1.12
C THR A 181 14.41 -9.01 0.25
N GLY A 182 13.35 -9.66 0.73
CA GLY A 182 12.65 -9.28 1.96
C GLY A 182 11.65 -8.15 1.79
N LEU A 183 11.37 -7.71 0.56
CA LEU A 183 10.26 -6.80 0.26
C LEU A 183 8.90 -7.47 0.44
N ALA A 184 8.81 -8.78 0.26
CA ALA A 184 7.70 -9.61 0.70
C ALA A 184 8.13 -10.53 1.85
N THR A 185 7.17 -10.96 2.68
CA THR A 185 7.42 -11.84 3.83
C THR A 185 6.84 -13.24 3.64
N HIS A 186 5.75 -13.36 2.90
CA HIS A 186 5.02 -14.62 2.70
C HIS A 186 4.50 -14.71 1.26
N PHE A 187 4.36 -15.94 0.81
CA PHE A 187 3.70 -16.27 -0.45
C PHE A 187 2.45 -17.09 -0.19
N VAL A 188 1.38 -16.76 -0.89
CA VAL A 188 0.14 -17.54 -0.92
C VAL A 188 -0.36 -17.59 -2.37
N PRO A 189 -0.73 -18.76 -2.89
CA PRO A 189 -1.40 -18.83 -4.21
C PRO A 189 -2.61 -17.91 -4.26
N ALA A 190 -2.86 -17.30 -5.41
CA ALA A 190 -3.89 -16.28 -5.55
C ALA A 190 -5.31 -16.79 -5.26
N ASP A 191 -5.58 -18.06 -5.51
CA ASP A 191 -6.86 -18.72 -5.20
C ASP A 191 -7.09 -18.93 -3.70
N LEU A 192 -6.03 -18.82 -2.89
CA LEU A 192 -6.09 -18.94 -1.42
C LEU A 192 -5.97 -17.60 -0.71
N LEU A 193 -5.76 -16.49 -1.43
CA LEU A 193 -5.47 -15.19 -0.82
C LEU A 193 -6.60 -14.72 0.11
N ASP A 194 -7.85 -14.91 -0.27
CA ASP A 194 -9.00 -14.51 0.53
C ASP A 194 -9.10 -15.27 1.86
N THR A 195 -8.54 -16.50 1.93
CA THR A 195 -8.54 -17.30 3.15
C THR A 195 -7.61 -16.75 4.23
N VAL A 196 -6.63 -15.92 3.87
CA VAL A 196 -5.68 -15.32 4.83
C VAL A 196 -6.42 -14.40 5.81
N GLY A 197 -7.36 -13.58 5.30
CA GLY A 197 -8.18 -12.71 6.15
C GLY A 197 -9.02 -13.50 7.16
N ASP A 198 -9.61 -14.61 6.72
CA ASP A 198 -10.41 -15.49 7.58
C ASP A 198 -9.55 -16.24 8.61
N ALA A 199 -8.34 -16.65 8.23
CA ALA A 199 -7.40 -17.31 9.13
C ALA A 199 -6.90 -16.38 10.26
N LEU A 200 -6.81 -15.08 10.01
CA LEU A 200 -6.47 -14.07 11.02
C LEU A 200 -7.66 -13.77 11.96
N ALA A 201 -8.88 -13.99 11.46
CA ALA A 201 -10.09 -13.81 12.23
C ALA A 201 -10.27 -14.95 13.22
N GLY A 202 -10.18 -14.66 14.51
CA GLY A 202 -10.37 -15.66 15.57
C GLY A 202 -9.08 -16.27 16.12
N GLN A 203 -7.92 -15.77 15.75
CA GLN A 203 -6.69 -16.08 16.47
C GLN A 203 -6.69 -15.38 17.84
N PRO A 204 -6.38 -16.07 18.94
CA PRO A 204 -6.20 -15.42 20.24
C PRO A 204 -5.00 -14.47 20.16
N ARG A 205 -5.08 -13.37 20.89
CA ARG A 205 -3.98 -12.42 21.08
C ARG A 205 -2.81 -13.05 21.82
#